data_8add67a07b8850b824f6a4d677022d80
#
_entry.id   8add67a07b8850b824f6a4d677022d80
#
_cell.length_a   1.000
_cell.length_b   1.000
_cell.length_c   1.000
_cell.angle_alpha   90.00
_cell.angle_beta   90.00
_cell.angle_gamma   90.00
#
_symmetry.space_group_name_H-M   'P 1'
#
loop_
_entity.id
_entity.type
_entity.pdbx_description
1 polymer ?
#
loop_
_entity_poly.entity_id
_entity_poly.type
_entity_poly.pdbx_seq_one_letter_code
_entity_poly.pdbx_strand_id
1 'polypeptide(L)'
;MKWIARGLVALMLLATAPSAFAAAPWIKATTQHFNVYGAMDEAELRTVASDLERYHRLLAGVMHVNEKLAAARLDVYLVAERDDLKAVDPDLDALGFYRAGPGGRAAFATWNALDRDQARHVLQHEYAHHFIAQYFTWSYPLWFQEGFAEYFGATTEAGDAWRLGGPIERLPALEREPWIGMDALLDAQTDAPRRGMVYAQGWLLTHYLLRDPARAEQLQAYFTALREGQVEPEAFTTAFKTDKASLQRQLTTYAKSGMTMTVIPIKPLPAADITVAALPPSAGDLLLDSLHLMRGRRGESDGQAAGYLKAIGKKAAKYPGDPLAIRTLAHAQQVFGDPSVAVELLKSADALNADPYGQYLLGVSWFGVGKRDPARLTEAASEGKKALARALKLDPTFYPALYRYSRTLPEGSDAVLDALVQAHLMAPQVDQIRVDAVIALLRKGEYDSAAALIKPLAQSPHPDLNVAVAQVLSEKALARQAPGGDQALIAEARGRLEKLASVKP
;
A
#
# COMPACT_ATOMS: atom_id res chain seq x y z
N MET A 1 70.00 -1.44 -59.68
CA MET A 1 69.34 -2.68 -59.22
C MET A 1 69.24 -2.67 -57.69
N LYS A 2 68.17 -2.29 -57.08
CA LYS A 2 67.83 -2.62 -55.70
C LYS A 2 66.30 -2.44 -55.55
N TRP A 3 65.57 -3.55 -55.37
CA TRP A 3 64.19 -3.63 -55.14
C TRP A 3 63.87 -3.23 -53.68
N ILE A 4 62.92 -2.30 -53.49
CA ILE A 4 62.39 -1.96 -52.16
C ILE A 4 60.99 -2.54 -52.13
N ALA A 5 60.81 -3.60 -51.33
CA ALA A 5 59.50 -4.17 -51.02
C ALA A 5 58.74 -3.22 -50.06
N ARG A 6 57.56 -2.77 -50.46
CA ARG A 6 56.59 -2.06 -49.62
C ARG A 6 55.71 -3.10 -48.92
N GLY A 7 55.93 -3.27 -47.60
CA GLY A 7 55.03 -4.01 -46.76
C GLY A 7 53.83 -3.14 -46.36
N LEU A 8 52.62 -3.52 -46.75
CA LEU A 8 51.35 -2.98 -46.27
C LEU A 8 51.09 -3.59 -44.86
N VAL A 9 51.15 -2.74 -43.81
CA VAL A 9 50.65 -3.09 -42.49
C VAL A 9 49.16 -2.72 -42.44
N ALA A 10 48.30 -3.73 -42.52
CA ALA A 10 46.86 -3.58 -42.32
C ALA A 10 46.59 -3.42 -40.81
N LEU A 11 46.29 -2.20 -40.37
CA LEU A 11 45.84 -1.90 -39.02
C LEU A 11 44.38 -2.33 -38.89
N MET A 12 44.11 -3.51 -38.29
CA MET A 12 42.76 -3.91 -37.88
C MET A 12 42.34 -3.03 -36.68
N LEU A 13 41.52 -2.01 -36.92
CA LEU A 13 40.77 -1.33 -35.93
C LEU A 13 39.68 -2.28 -35.43
N LEU A 14 39.92 -2.94 -34.30
CA LEU A 14 38.87 -3.57 -33.47
C LEU A 14 37.99 -2.44 -32.96
N ALA A 15 36.87 -2.22 -33.65
CA ALA A 15 35.76 -1.40 -33.11
C ALA A 15 35.19 -2.15 -31.91
N THR A 16 35.63 -1.81 -30.70
CA THR A 16 34.92 -2.15 -29.48
C THR A 16 33.63 -1.36 -29.52
N ALA A 17 32.51 -2.01 -29.97
CA ALA A 17 31.19 -1.48 -29.75
C ALA A 17 31.03 -1.23 -28.25
N PRO A 18 30.56 -0.07 -27.82
CA PRO A 18 30.23 0.13 -26.41
C PRO A 18 29.17 -0.93 -26.08
N SER A 19 29.49 -1.85 -25.17
CA SER A 19 28.51 -2.71 -24.55
C SER A 19 27.50 -1.76 -23.89
N ALA A 20 26.34 -1.59 -24.50
CA ALA A 20 25.20 -1.03 -23.79
C ALA A 20 25.04 -1.89 -22.55
N PHE A 21 25.32 -1.35 -21.39
CA PHE A 21 25.01 -2.01 -20.13
C PHE A 21 23.51 -2.26 -20.17
N ALA A 22 23.12 -3.50 -20.47
CA ALA A 22 21.73 -3.90 -20.34
C ALA A 22 21.34 -3.64 -18.89
N ALA A 23 20.20 -2.96 -18.69
CA ALA A 23 19.66 -2.77 -17.35
C ALA A 23 19.58 -4.14 -16.65
N ALA A 24 19.93 -4.19 -15.38
CA ALA A 24 19.86 -5.45 -14.63
C ALA A 24 18.45 -6.05 -14.73
N PRO A 25 18.33 -7.38 -14.91
CA PRO A 25 17.02 -8.02 -14.99
C PRO A 25 16.26 -7.86 -13.68
N TRP A 26 14.95 -7.74 -13.78
CA TRP A 26 14.10 -7.75 -12.59
C TRP A 26 14.16 -9.11 -11.91
N ILE A 27 14.38 -9.10 -10.59
CA ILE A 27 14.39 -10.28 -9.73
C ILE A 27 13.45 -10.05 -8.55
N LYS A 28 13.00 -11.15 -7.94
CA LYS A 28 12.13 -11.15 -6.75
C LYS A 28 12.79 -11.93 -5.63
N ALA A 29 12.97 -11.31 -4.48
CA ALA A 29 13.28 -11.99 -3.23
C ALA A 29 11.99 -12.23 -2.44
N THR A 30 11.78 -13.45 -1.95
CA THR A 30 10.64 -13.82 -1.12
C THR A 30 11.13 -14.19 0.26
N THR A 31 10.51 -13.60 1.28
CA THR A 31 10.77 -13.84 2.71
C THR A 31 9.49 -14.27 3.41
N GLN A 32 9.49 -14.29 4.75
CA GLN A 32 8.28 -14.57 5.53
C GLN A 32 7.19 -13.50 5.32
N HIS A 33 7.55 -12.19 5.34
CA HIS A 33 6.59 -11.10 5.32
C HIS A 33 6.58 -10.30 4.02
N PHE A 34 7.57 -10.50 3.13
CA PHE A 34 7.77 -9.68 1.94
C PHE A 34 7.98 -10.48 0.66
N ASN A 35 7.52 -9.89 -0.46
CA ASN A 35 8.05 -10.12 -1.78
C ASN A 35 8.73 -8.83 -2.23
N VAL A 36 10.04 -8.81 -2.35
CA VAL A 36 10.80 -7.62 -2.75
C VAL A 36 11.24 -7.76 -4.19
N TYR A 37 10.88 -6.79 -5.02
CA TYR A 37 11.16 -6.75 -6.45
C TYR A 37 12.14 -5.63 -6.76
N GLY A 38 13.16 -5.89 -7.57
CA GLY A 38 14.12 -4.89 -7.99
C GLY A 38 14.89 -5.29 -9.24
N ALA A 39 15.32 -4.31 -10.04
CA ALA A 39 16.25 -4.49 -11.15
C ALA A 39 17.68 -4.18 -10.65
N MET A 40 18.26 -5.12 -9.90
CA MET A 40 19.55 -4.97 -9.20
C MET A 40 20.25 -6.31 -9.02
N ASP A 41 21.46 -6.30 -8.43
CA ASP A 41 22.18 -7.51 -8.07
C ASP A 41 21.45 -8.34 -7.01
N GLU A 42 21.53 -9.67 -7.12
CA GLU A 42 20.89 -10.59 -6.17
C GLU A 42 21.38 -10.37 -4.74
N ALA A 43 22.66 -10.13 -4.53
CA ALA A 43 23.24 -9.90 -3.21
C ALA A 43 22.67 -8.64 -2.55
N GLU A 44 22.47 -7.59 -3.33
CA GLU A 44 21.84 -6.35 -2.88
C GLU A 44 20.38 -6.58 -2.52
N LEU A 45 19.60 -7.25 -3.39
CA LEU A 45 18.19 -7.53 -3.14
C LEU A 45 17.99 -8.40 -1.89
N ARG A 46 18.87 -9.40 -1.67
CA ARG A 46 18.88 -10.22 -0.44
C ARG A 46 19.14 -9.37 0.81
N THR A 47 20.06 -8.41 0.71
CA THR A 47 20.34 -7.49 1.81
C THR A 47 19.12 -6.65 2.16
N VAL A 48 18.49 -6.03 1.17
CA VAL A 48 17.27 -5.23 1.39
C VAL A 48 16.15 -6.08 1.99
N ALA A 49 15.92 -7.27 1.46
CA ALA A 49 14.89 -8.18 1.97
C ALA A 49 15.17 -8.62 3.44
N SER A 50 16.43 -8.88 3.78
CA SER A 50 16.85 -9.18 5.15
C SER A 50 16.67 -7.98 6.08
N ASP A 51 17.03 -6.78 5.63
CA ASP A 51 16.88 -5.55 6.42
C ASP A 51 15.41 -5.22 6.68
N LEU A 52 14.52 -5.44 5.71
CA LEU A 52 13.07 -5.30 5.90
C LEU A 52 12.53 -6.28 6.94
N GLU A 53 12.96 -7.55 6.93
CA GLU A 53 12.57 -8.53 7.94
C GLU A 53 13.06 -8.13 9.35
N ARG A 54 14.28 -7.62 9.44
CA ARG A 54 14.84 -7.13 10.71
C ARG A 54 14.07 -5.90 11.21
N TYR A 55 13.75 -4.97 10.29
CA TYR A 55 12.96 -3.78 10.60
C TYR A 55 11.52 -4.12 11.01
N HIS A 56 10.88 -5.07 10.34
CA HIS A 56 9.57 -5.60 10.74
C HIS A 56 9.60 -6.14 12.17
N ARG A 57 10.59 -6.96 12.51
CA ARG A 57 10.74 -7.54 13.86
C ARG A 57 11.01 -6.46 14.91
N LEU A 58 11.75 -5.41 14.56
CA LEU A 58 11.94 -4.26 15.44
C LEU A 58 10.59 -3.59 15.76
N LEU A 59 9.81 -3.26 14.72
CA LEU A 59 8.49 -2.62 14.91
C LEU A 59 7.54 -3.52 15.69
N ALA A 60 7.46 -4.80 15.35
CA ALA A 60 6.62 -5.77 16.05
C ALA A 60 7.00 -5.89 17.53
N GLY A 61 8.30 -5.88 17.84
CA GLY A 61 8.79 -5.91 19.21
C GLY A 61 8.51 -4.62 19.99
N VAL A 62 8.75 -3.47 19.40
CA VAL A 62 8.52 -2.16 20.04
C VAL A 62 7.03 -1.90 20.28
N MET A 63 6.19 -2.29 19.32
CA MET A 63 4.75 -2.06 19.35
C MET A 63 3.98 -3.22 19.99
N HIS A 64 4.68 -4.26 20.50
CA HIS A 64 4.09 -5.44 21.13
C HIS A 64 3.00 -6.12 20.28
N VAL A 65 3.26 -6.22 18.97
CA VAL A 65 2.32 -6.83 18.03
C VAL A 65 2.30 -8.35 18.21
N ASN A 66 1.09 -8.92 18.21
CA ASN A 66 0.89 -10.34 18.23
C ASN A 66 0.69 -10.87 16.80
N GLU A 67 1.72 -11.46 16.21
CA GLU A 67 1.75 -11.96 14.83
C GLU A 67 1.04 -13.33 14.63
N LYS A 68 0.09 -13.69 15.47
CA LYS A 68 -0.60 -15.01 15.40
C LYS A 68 -1.43 -15.22 14.13
N LEU A 69 -1.76 -14.15 13.41
CA LEU A 69 -2.46 -14.24 12.14
C LEU A 69 -1.44 -14.18 11.00
N ALA A 70 -1.42 -15.22 10.16
CA ALA A 70 -0.62 -15.21 8.93
C ALA A 70 -1.10 -14.07 8.03
N ALA A 71 -0.43 -12.94 8.09
CA ALA A 71 -0.66 -11.86 7.15
C ALA A 71 -0.13 -12.27 5.77
N ALA A 72 -0.86 -11.91 4.71
CA ALA A 72 -0.32 -12.04 3.36
C ALA A 72 0.95 -11.19 3.23
N ARG A 73 1.93 -11.65 2.46
CA ARG A 73 3.17 -10.89 2.20
C ARG A 73 2.86 -9.53 1.61
N LEU A 74 3.67 -8.54 1.98
CA LEU A 74 3.67 -7.25 1.32
C LEU A 74 4.55 -7.30 0.07
N ASP A 75 4.00 -6.89 -1.08
CA ASP A 75 4.79 -6.67 -2.28
C ASP A 75 5.52 -5.32 -2.16
N VAL A 76 6.84 -5.31 -2.35
CA VAL A 76 7.70 -4.13 -2.27
C VAL A 76 8.43 -3.97 -3.60
N TYR A 77 8.22 -2.86 -4.29
CA TYR A 77 8.85 -2.58 -5.58
C TYR A 77 9.89 -1.49 -5.44
N LEU A 78 11.15 -1.86 -5.68
CA LEU A 78 12.29 -0.95 -5.71
C LEU A 78 12.52 -0.51 -7.16
N VAL A 79 12.16 0.71 -7.47
CA VAL A 79 12.27 1.28 -8.81
C VAL A 79 13.50 2.16 -8.92
N ALA A 80 13.99 2.38 -10.14
CA ALA A 80 15.22 3.14 -10.35
C ALA A 80 15.03 4.61 -10.00
N GLU A 81 13.98 5.23 -10.52
CA GLU A 81 13.78 6.67 -10.52
C GLU A 81 12.34 7.08 -10.16
N ARG A 82 12.15 8.38 -9.88
CA ARG A 82 10.83 8.95 -9.59
C ARG A 82 9.85 8.80 -10.78
N ASP A 83 10.34 8.87 -12.00
CA ASP A 83 9.51 8.72 -13.19
C ASP A 83 8.93 7.30 -13.33
N ASP A 84 9.62 6.28 -12.80
CA ASP A 84 9.07 4.93 -12.69
C ASP A 84 7.85 4.88 -11.76
N LEU A 85 7.88 5.64 -10.65
CA LEU A 85 6.72 5.76 -9.75
C LEU A 85 5.54 6.44 -10.46
N LYS A 86 5.80 7.47 -11.26
CA LYS A 86 4.78 8.14 -12.09
C LYS A 86 4.23 7.22 -13.18
N ALA A 87 5.04 6.29 -13.70
CA ALA A 87 4.54 5.28 -14.62
C ALA A 87 3.52 4.33 -13.95
N VAL A 88 3.67 4.06 -12.65
CA VAL A 88 2.71 3.28 -11.86
C VAL A 88 1.51 4.13 -11.44
N ASP A 89 1.74 5.35 -10.96
CA ASP A 89 0.68 6.28 -10.54
C ASP A 89 1.01 7.72 -10.97
N PRO A 90 0.45 8.19 -12.12
CA PRO A 90 0.77 9.50 -12.69
C PRO A 90 0.38 10.69 -11.80
N ASP A 91 -0.52 10.49 -10.84
CA ASP A 91 -1.00 11.54 -9.94
C ASP A 91 -0.04 11.78 -8.76
N LEU A 92 1.00 10.94 -8.62
CA LEU A 92 1.95 11.01 -7.51
C LEU A 92 3.22 11.79 -7.88
N ASP A 93 3.64 12.64 -6.94
CA ASP A 93 4.95 13.29 -6.96
C ASP A 93 5.68 13.02 -5.63
N ALA A 94 6.18 11.78 -5.47
CA ALA A 94 6.81 11.29 -4.26
C ALA A 94 8.04 10.44 -4.60
N LEU A 95 8.88 10.15 -3.61
CA LEU A 95 10.01 9.22 -3.70
C LEU A 95 9.61 7.78 -3.36
N GLY A 96 8.47 7.61 -2.72
CA GLY A 96 7.84 6.35 -2.40
C GLY A 96 6.36 6.54 -2.13
N PHE A 97 5.62 5.45 -2.08
CA PHE A 97 4.23 5.43 -1.62
C PHE A 97 3.79 4.01 -1.24
N TYR A 98 2.88 3.93 -0.30
CA TYR A 98 2.14 2.72 0.05
C TYR A 98 0.73 2.78 -0.54
N ARG A 99 0.26 1.66 -1.08
CA ARG A 99 -1.10 1.52 -1.61
C ARG A 99 -1.73 0.22 -1.14
N ALA A 100 -2.98 0.30 -0.69
CA ALA A 100 -3.81 -0.86 -0.40
C ALA A 100 -5.20 -0.68 -1.01
N GLY A 101 -5.78 -1.77 -1.50
CA GLY A 101 -7.10 -1.76 -2.09
C GLY A 101 -7.63 -3.18 -2.35
N PRO A 102 -8.87 -3.31 -2.85
CA PRO A 102 -9.48 -4.62 -3.12
C PRO A 102 -8.73 -5.49 -4.14
N GLY A 103 -7.86 -4.88 -4.96
CA GLY A 103 -7.06 -5.57 -5.98
C GLY A 103 -5.66 -5.98 -5.53
N GLY A 104 -5.21 -5.55 -4.34
CA GLY A 104 -3.89 -5.84 -3.82
C GLY A 104 -3.33 -4.70 -2.97
N ARG A 105 -2.15 -4.94 -2.41
CA ARG A 105 -1.39 -3.95 -1.64
C ARG A 105 0.09 -4.01 -2.00
N ALA A 106 0.74 -2.86 -2.05
CA ALA A 106 2.16 -2.76 -2.34
C ALA A 106 2.77 -1.49 -1.76
N ALA A 107 4.06 -1.56 -1.43
CA ALA A 107 4.91 -0.41 -1.16
C ALA A 107 5.86 -0.20 -2.35
N PHE A 108 6.14 1.05 -2.66
CA PHE A 108 7.02 1.46 -3.74
C PHE A 108 8.05 2.43 -3.19
N ALA A 109 9.30 2.28 -3.60
CA ALA A 109 10.35 3.22 -3.25
C ALA A 109 11.35 3.38 -4.40
N THR A 110 11.85 4.59 -4.60
CA THR A 110 13.01 4.83 -5.47
C THR A 110 14.26 4.29 -4.77
N TRP A 111 15.09 3.52 -5.52
CA TRP A 111 16.23 2.83 -4.94
C TRP A 111 17.58 3.23 -5.53
N ASN A 112 17.65 3.59 -6.81
CA ASN A 112 18.89 4.04 -7.45
C ASN A 112 19.29 5.46 -7.06
N ALA A 113 18.77 5.93 -5.93
CA ALA A 113 19.19 7.18 -5.39
C ALA A 113 20.71 7.15 -5.16
N LEU A 114 21.33 8.27 -5.36
CA LEU A 114 22.75 8.49 -5.09
C LEU A 114 23.07 8.28 -3.60
N ASP A 115 22.05 8.34 -2.74
CA ASP A 115 22.11 8.17 -1.29
C ASP A 115 21.28 6.96 -0.83
N ARG A 116 21.98 5.90 -0.41
CA ARG A 116 21.38 4.67 0.12
C ARG A 116 20.63 4.88 1.43
N ASP A 117 21.05 5.83 2.23
CA ASP A 117 20.40 6.12 3.51
C ASP A 117 19.03 6.78 3.28
N GLN A 118 18.93 7.65 2.29
CA GLN A 118 17.65 8.24 1.89
C GLN A 118 16.70 7.18 1.30
N ALA A 119 17.19 6.31 0.41
CA ALA A 119 16.38 5.25 -0.17
C ALA A 119 15.84 4.29 0.91
N ARG A 120 16.68 3.93 1.88
CA ARG A 120 16.27 3.12 3.03
C ARG A 120 15.24 3.86 3.88
N HIS A 121 15.44 5.15 4.17
CA HIS A 121 14.47 5.95 4.92
C HIS A 121 13.09 5.94 4.25
N VAL A 122 13.04 6.21 2.94
CA VAL A 122 11.78 6.17 2.17
C VAL A 122 11.13 4.80 2.27
N LEU A 123 11.87 3.72 2.07
CA LEU A 123 11.34 2.36 2.15
C LEU A 123 10.79 2.01 3.55
N GLN A 124 11.52 2.38 4.59
CA GLN A 124 11.09 2.19 5.98
C GLN A 124 9.86 3.04 6.32
N HIS A 125 9.78 4.27 5.80
CA HIS A 125 8.62 5.15 5.94
C HIS A 125 7.36 4.53 5.32
N GLU A 126 7.44 4.07 4.07
CA GLU A 126 6.29 3.42 3.40
C GLU A 126 5.90 2.11 4.07
N TYR A 127 6.88 1.37 4.57
CA TYR A 127 6.60 0.17 5.36
C TYR A 127 5.95 0.51 6.70
N ALA A 128 6.32 1.59 7.37
CA ALA A 128 5.68 2.01 8.62
C ALA A 128 4.19 2.34 8.43
N HIS A 129 3.80 2.94 7.29
CA HIS A 129 2.39 3.10 6.93
C HIS A 129 1.68 1.75 6.78
N HIS A 130 2.30 0.79 6.08
CA HIS A 130 1.76 -0.57 5.98
C HIS A 130 1.61 -1.20 7.37
N PHE A 131 2.65 -1.11 8.22
CA PHE A 131 2.67 -1.72 9.54
C PHE A 131 1.54 -1.21 10.43
N ILE A 132 1.37 0.12 10.49
CA ILE A 132 0.28 0.72 11.29
C ILE A 132 -1.10 0.27 10.76
N ALA A 133 -1.29 0.27 9.44
CA ALA A 133 -2.56 -0.08 8.82
C ALA A 133 -2.88 -1.59 8.93
N GLN A 134 -1.86 -2.46 9.00
CA GLN A 134 -2.03 -3.90 9.13
C GLN A 134 -2.33 -4.34 10.56
N TYR A 135 -1.65 -3.75 11.53
CA TYR A 135 -1.69 -4.24 12.91
C TYR A 135 -2.55 -3.39 13.85
N PHE A 136 -2.88 -2.16 13.43
CA PHE A 136 -3.71 -1.24 14.21
C PHE A 136 -4.97 -0.89 13.42
N THR A 137 -6.10 -1.36 13.87
CA THR A 137 -7.37 -1.32 13.13
C THR A 137 -8.03 0.06 13.07
N TRP A 138 -7.50 1.05 13.80
CA TRP A 138 -8.05 2.40 13.86
C TRP A 138 -7.28 3.37 12.96
N SER A 139 -7.99 4.32 12.34
CA SER A 139 -7.37 5.39 11.54
C SER A 139 -6.87 6.51 12.46
N TYR A 140 -5.57 6.65 12.56
CA TYR A 140 -4.95 7.70 13.35
C TYR A 140 -4.99 9.07 12.64
N PRO A 141 -4.94 10.21 13.37
CA PRO A 141 -4.77 11.53 12.76
C PRO A 141 -3.53 11.60 11.85
N LEU A 142 -3.61 12.40 10.78
CA LEU A 142 -2.54 12.51 9.78
C LEU A 142 -1.19 12.84 10.40
N TRP A 143 -1.15 13.80 11.35
CA TRP A 143 0.10 14.19 12.01
C TRP A 143 0.83 13.00 12.66
N PHE A 144 0.05 12.03 13.21
CA PHE A 144 0.64 10.85 13.82
C PHE A 144 0.97 9.77 12.81
N GLN A 145 0.15 9.57 11.78
CA GLN A 145 0.46 8.62 10.71
C GLN A 145 1.80 8.99 10.06
N GLU A 146 1.96 10.26 9.68
CA GLU A 146 3.19 10.76 9.06
C GLU A 146 4.33 10.87 10.09
N GLY A 147 4.02 11.35 11.30
CA GLY A 147 5.01 11.44 12.37
C GLY A 147 5.57 10.09 12.81
N PHE A 148 4.73 9.06 12.85
CA PHE A 148 5.13 7.68 13.11
C PHE A 148 6.02 7.15 11.97
N ALA A 149 5.59 7.35 10.72
CA ALA A 149 6.32 6.90 9.55
C ALA A 149 7.69 7.59 9.45
N GLU A 150 7.78 8.88 9.71
CA GLU A 150 9.05 9.62 9.76
C GLU A 150 9.93 9.19 10.96
N TYR A 151 9.34 8.98 12.15
CA TYR A 151 10.10 8.60 13.34
C TYR A 151 10.74 7.22 13.19
N PHE A 152 9.96 6.25 12.74
CA PHE A 152 10.45 4.90 12.51
C PHE A 152 11.21 4.77 11.17
N GLY A 153 10.83 5.53 10.15
CA GLY A 153 11.55 5.61 8.87
C GLY A 153 13.00 6.05 9.02
N ALA A 154 13.27 6.95 9.97
CA ALA A 154 14.61 7.40 10.29
C ALA A 154 15.42 6.42 11.17
N THR A 155 14.97 5.18 11.32
CA THR A 155 15.67 4.16 12.10
C THR A 155 16.96 3.73 11.41
N THR A 156 18.06 3.71 12.16
CA THR A 156 19.35 3.23 11.71
C THR A 156 19.89 2.14 12.63
N GLU A 157 20.77 1.31 12.10
CA GLU A 157 21.52 0.34 12.85
C GLU A 157 22.95 0.85 13.10
N ALA A 158 23.42 0.76 14.32
CA ALA A 158 24.79 1.13 14.67
C ALA A 158 25.34 0.17 15.74
N GLY A 159 26.30 -0.66 15.32
CA GLY A 159 26.85 -1.71 16.15
C GLY A 159 25.80 -2.78 16.48
N ASP A 160 25.56 -2.99 17.76
CA ASP A 160 24.61 -3.94 18.29
C ASP A 160 23.26 -3.31 18.73
N ALA A 161 22.95 -2.12 18.20
CA ALA A 161 21.76 -1.39 18.60
C ALA A 161 21.04 -0.72 17.41
N TRP A 162 19.71 -0.69 17.50
CA TRP A 162 18.85 0.18 16.72
C TRP A 162 18.83 1.58 17.31
N ARG A 163 18.82 2.59 16.46
CA ARG A 163 18.65 4.00 16.82
C ARG A 163 17.41 4.54 16.14
N LEU A 164 16.38 4.84 16.93
CA LEU A 164 15.07 5.31 16.49
C LEU A 164 14.96 6.82 16.65
N GLY A 165 14.14 7.45 15.80
CA GLY A 165 13.90 8.88 15.86
C GLY A 165 15.11 9.71 15.43
N GLY A 166 15.90 9.21 14.48
CA GLY A 166 16.99 9.96 13.86
C GLY A 166 16.48 11.24 13.16
N PRO A 167 17.42 12.14 12.76
CA PRO A 167 17.07 13.34 12.02
C PRO A 167 16.46 12.98 10.66
N ILE A 168 15.45 13.72 10.26
CA ILE A 168 14.75 13.58 8.98
C ILE A 168 15.20 14.69 8.01
N GLU A 169 15.01 14.45 6.72
CA GLU A 169 15.36 15.43 5.67
C GLU A 169 14.62 16.78 5.86
N ARG A 170 13.40 16.72 6.42
CA ARG A 170 12.56 17.90 6.67
C ARG A 170 12.90 18.65 7.97
N LEU A 171 13.83 18.18 8.77
CA LEU A 171 14.21 18.84 10.04
C LEU A 171 14.61 20.31 9.86
N PRO A 172 15.34 20.73 8.80
CA PRO A 172 15.66 22.13 8.59
C PRO A 172 14.46 23.06 8.39
N ALA A 173 13.29 22.52 7.97
CA ALA A 173 12.08 23.31 7.84
C ALA A 173 11.59 23.84 9.21
N LEU A 174 11.79 23.08 10.29
CA LEU A 174 11.43 23.52 11.66
C LEU A 174 12.23 24.73 12.13
N GLU A 175 13.41 24.98 11.55
CA GLU A 175 14.25 26.11 11.88
C GLU A 175 13.99 27.34 10.97
N ARG A 176 13.65 27.09 9.71
CA ARG A 176 13.63 28.10 8.65
C ARG A 176 12.23 28.60 8.33
N GLU A 177 11.20 27.80 8.60
CA GLU A 177 9.84 28.13 8.24
C GLU A 177 8.98 28.40 9.48
N PRO A 178 7.96 29.28 9.37
CA PRO A 178 6.98 29.43 10.44
C PRO A 178 6.25 28.10 10.69
N TRP A 179 6.09 27.73 11.95
CA TRP A 179 5.32 26.55 12.34
C TRP A 179 3.83 26.77 12.09
N ILE A 180 3.09 25.69 11.82
CA ILE A 180 1.62 25.70 11.89
C ILE A 180 1.20 25.60 13.37
N GLY A 181 0.06 26.22 13.71
CA GLY A 181 -0.48 26.14 15.06
C GLY A 181 -0.89 24.71 15.42
N MET A 182 -0.89 24.40 16.73
CA MET A 182 -1.21 23.06 17.20
C MET A 182 -2.62 22.61 16.77
N ASP A 183 -3.61 23.51 16.73
CA ASP A 183 -4.95 23.18 16.25
C ASP A 183 -4.93 22.71 14.78
N ALA A 184 -4.21 23.44 13.92
CA ALA A 184 -4.09 23.10 12.51
C ALA A 184 -3.26 21.81 12.29
N LEU A 185 -2.31 21.50 13.17
CA LEU A 185 -1.55 20.25 13.11
C LEU A 185 -2.42 19.06 13.49
N LEU A 186 -3.17 19.16 14.59
CA LEU A 186 -3.98 18.06 15.12
C LEU A 186 -5.19 17.75 14.23
N ASP A 187 -5.75 18.77 13.53
CA ASP A 187 -6.86 18.64 12.58
C ASP A 187 -6.39 18.53 11.11
N ALA A 188 -5.09 18.37 10.84
CA ALA A 188 -4.56 18.30 9.48
C ALA A 188 -5.16 17.13 8.70
N GLN A 189 -5.54 17.40 7.44
CA GLN A 189 -6.03 16.43 6.47
C GLN A 189 -5.01 16.22 5.35
N THR A 190 -5.23 15.23 4.49
CA THR A 190 -4.31 14.86 3.40
C THR A 190 -4.07 15.98 2.38
N ASP A 191 -5.01 16.91 2.25
CA ASP A 191 -4.93 18.10 1.41
C ASP A 191 -4.50 19.37 2.16
N ALA A 192 -4.03 19.24 3.42
CA ALA A 192 -3.63 20.35 4.26
C ALA A 192 -2.59 21.25 3.57
N PRO A 193 -2.77 22.58 3.65
CA PRO A 193 -1.74 23.53 3.25
C PRO A 193 -0.44 23.26 4.02
N ARG A 194 0.71 23.48 3.36
CA ARG A 194 2.02 23.30 3.99
C ARG A 194 2.26 21.87 4.53
N ARG A 195 1.84 20.88 3.75
CA ARG A 195 1.95 19.44 4.11
C ARG A 195 3.35 19.06 4.61
N GLY A 196 4.44 19.62 4.03
CA GLY A 196 5.80 19.39 4.51
C GLY A 196 6.02 19.75 5.98
N MET A 197 5.33 20.81 6.48
CA MET A 197 5.38 21.20 7.90
C MET A 197 4.56 20.24 8.77
N VAL A 198 3.47 19.67 8.26
CA VAL A 198 2.72 18.60 8.98
C VAL A 198 3.62 17.41 9.23
N TYR A 199 4.43 17.01 8.25
CA TYR A 199 5.41 15.92 8.40
C TYR A 199 6.48 16.28 9.44
N ALA A 200 7.10 17.44 9.31
CA ALA A 200 8.18 17.88 10.19
C ALA A 200 7.71 18.04 11.64
N GLN A 201 6.58 18.73 11.86
CA GLN A 201 6.01 18.91 13.21
C GLN A 201 5.39 17.60 13.73
N GLY A 202 4.79 16.76 12.88
CA GLY A 202 4.28 15.45 13.23
C GLY A 202 5.40 14.53 13.74
N TRP A 203 6.55 14.50 13.03
CA TRP A 203 7.74 13.79 13.50
C TRP A 203 8.22 14.31 14.85
N LEU A 204 8.33 15.64 15.00
CA LEU A 204 8.80 16.24 16.25
C LEU A 204 7.86 15.93 17.42
N LEU A 205 6.55 16.02 17.20
CA LEU A 205 5.55 15.70 18.22
C LEU A 205 5.59 14.21 18.58
N THR A 206 5.69 13.33 17.61
CA THR A 206 5.83 11.88 17.82
C THR A 206 7.11 11.58 18.59
N HIS A 207 8.22 12.18 18.19
CA HIS A 207 9.52 12.05 18.90
C HIS A 207 9.43 12.53 20.35
N TYR A 208 8.82 13.69 20.58
CA TYR A 208 8.61 14.25 21.91
C TYR A 208 7.76 13.35 22.81
N LEU A 209 6.69 12.76 22.26
CA LEU A 209 5.75 11.93 23.00
C LEU A 209 6.30 10.53 23.28
N LEU A 210 6.94 9.88 22.30
CA LEU A 210 7.46 8.53 22.47
C LEU A 210 8.75 8.44 23.29
N ARG A 211 9.45 9.56 23.44
CA ARG A 211 10.71 9.61 24.18
C ARG A 211 10.57 9.44 25.68
N ASP A 212 9.45 9.82 26.24
CA ASP A 212 9.19 9.81 27.67
C ASP A 212 8.00 8.88 27.97
N PRO A 213 8.14 7.90 28.86
CA PRO A 213 7.06 6.95 29.16
C PRO A 213 5.75 7.62 29.60
N ALA A 214 5.82 8.68 30.42
CA ALA A 214 4.61 9.38 30.89
C ALA A 214 3.90 10.10 29.73
N ARG A 215 4.65 10.64 28.77
CA ARG A 215 4.08 11.25 27.57
C ARG A 215 3.54 10.21 26.58
N ALA A 216 4.18 9.04 26.49
CA ALA A 216 3.66 7.92 25.71
C ALA A 216 2.32 7.43 26.28
N GLU A 217 2.15 7.39 27.59
CA GLU A 217 0.87 7.10 28.24
C GLU A 217 -0.20 8.18 27.92
N GLN A 218 0.19 9.46 27.89
CA GLN A 218 -0.70 10.54 27.47
C GLN A 218 -1.15 10.40 26.02
N LEU A 219 -0.22 10.05 25.11
CA LEU A 219 -0.54 9.75 23.70
C LEU A 219 -1.53 8.59 23.59
N GLN A 220 -1.32 7.52 24.36
CA GLN A 220 -2.23 6.37 24.39
C GLN A 220 -3.61 6.76 24.92
N ALA A 221 -3.67 7.59 25.97
CA ALA A 221 -4.93 8.11 26.52
C ALA A 221 -5.67 8.98 25.49
N TYR A 222 -4.95 9.83 24.74
CA TYR A 222 -5.50 10.65 23.66
C TYR A 222 -6.14 9.80 22.57
N PHE A 223 -5.43 8.78 22.08
CA PHE A 223 -6.00 7.89 21.07
C PHE A 223 -7.14 7.04 21.60
N THR A 224 -7.13 6.69 22.88
CA THR A 224 -8.25 5.97 23.51
C THR A 224 -9.49 6.85 23.55
N ALA A 225 -9.36 8.10 23.96
CA ALA A 225 -10.46 9.06 23.99
C ALA A 225 -11.08 9.28 22.58
N LEU A 226 -10.24 9.45 21.56
CA LEU A 226 -10.71 9.55 20.17
C LEU A 226 -11.44 8.27 19.72
N ARG A 227 -10.93 7.07 20.05
CA ARG A 227 -11.58 5.80 19.75
C ARG A 227 -12.89 5.58 20.49
N GLU A 228 -13.08 6.25 21.60
CA GLU A 228 -14.35 6.25 22.36
C GLU A 228 -15.35 7.28 21.83
N GLY A 229 -14.93 8.10 20.85
CA GLY A 229 -15.78 9.07 20.17
C GLY A 229 -15.74 10.48 20.75
N GLN A 230 -14.76 10.78 21.63
CA GLN A 230 -14.54 12.16 22.05
C GLN A 230 -14.03 12.98 20.85
N VAL A 231 -14.51 14.21 20.74
CA VAL A 231 -14.00 15.14 19.72
C VAL A 231 -12.58 15.61 20.09
N GLU A 232 -11.80 15.99 19.09
CA GLU A 232 -10.37 16.29 19.26
C GLU A 232 -10.07 17.26 20.42
N PRO A 233 -10.72 18.44 20.58
CA PRO A 233 -10.38 19.36 21.68
C PRO A 233 -10.59 18.77 23.07
N GLU A 234 -11.61 17.93 23.25
CA GLU A 234 -11.91 17.28 24.53
C GLU A 234 -10.92 16.15 24.82
N ALA A 235 -10.66 15.30 23.80
CA ALA A 235 -9.69 14.22 23.90
C ALA A 235 -8.29 14.75 24.24
N PHE A 236 -7.89 15.87 23.60
CA PHE A 236 -6.63 16.53 23.90
C PHE A 236 -6.53 16.98 25.37
N THR A 237 -7.52 17.73 25.83
CA THR A 237 -7.53 18.27 27.20
C THR A 237 -7.51 17.15 28.25
N THR A 238 -8.28 16.10 28.02
CA THR A 238 -8.37 14.93 28.91
C THR A 238 -7.03 14.20 29.01
N ALA A 239 -6.35 14.00 27.90
CA ALA A 239 -5.13 13.20 27.83
C ALA A 239 -3.87 13.98 28.25
N PHE A 240 -3.67 15.16 27.67
CA PHE A 240 -2.41 15.89 27.86
C PHE A 240 -2.39 16.78 29.11
N LYS A 241 -3.54 17.10 29.72
CA LYS A 241 -3.67 17.93 30.93
C LYS A 241 -2.95 19.27 30.81
N THR A 242 -2.89 19.83 29.62
CA THR A 242 -2.28 21.11 29.27
C THR A 242 -3.04 21.72 28.09
N ASP A 243 -2.84 23.00 27.82
CA ASP A 243 -3.39 23.66 26.64
C ASP A 243 -2.46 23.51 25.44
N LYS A 244 -3.02 23.63 24.23
CA LYS A 244 -2.31 23.48 22.97
C LYS A 244 -1.17 24.49 22.78
N ALA A 245 -1.36 25.73 23.27
CA ALA A 245 -0.32 26.76 23.20
C ALA A 245 0.88 26.41 24.10
N SER A 246 0.61 25.82 25.27
CA SER A 246 1.65 25.34 26.17
C SER A 246 2.42 24.15 25.57
N LEU A 247 1.72 23.18 24.94
CA LEU A 247 2.38 22.08 24.22
C LEU A 247 3.23 22.63 23.07
N GLN A 248 2.74 23.60 22.30
CA GLN A 248 3.49 24.25 21.22
C GLN A 248 4.80 24.87 21.74
N ARG A 249 4.76 25.58 22.91
CA ARG A 249 5.98 26.14 23.52
C ARG A 249 6.95 25.04 23.98
N GLN A 250 6.42 23.97 24.58
CA GLN A 250 7.25 22.83 25.01
C GLN A 250 7.96 22.19 23.81
N LEU A 251 7.25 21.98 22.69
CA LEU A 251 7.84 21.46 21.46
C LEU A 251 8.91 22.39 20.88
N THR A 252 8.66 23.70 20.89
CA THR A 252 9.65 24.69 20.42
C THR A 252 10.92 24.65 21.26
N THR A 253 10.78 24.49 22.58
CA THR A 253 11.91 24.34 23.51
C THR A 253 12.63 23.01 23.24
N TYR A 254 11.87 21.93 23.06
CA TYR A 254 12.39 20.60 22.79
C TYR A 254 13.20 20.55 21.50
N ALA A 255 12.72 21.17 20.43
CA ALA A 255 13.44 21.25 19.15
C ALA A 255 14.83 21.87 19.28
N LYS A 256 15.03 22.76 20.27
CA LYS A 256 16.31 23.46 20.54
C LYS A 256 17.22 22.74 21.55
N SER A 257 16.72 21.71 22.24
CA SER A 257 17.41 21.08 23.38
C SER A 257 18.42 19.99 23.02
N GLY A 258 18.67 19.75 21.71
CA GLY A 258 19.50 18.63 21.27
C GLY A 258 18.77 17.29 21.44
N MET A 259 17.92 16.95 20.47
CA MET A 259 17.15 15.70 20.46
C MET A 259 18.08 14.49 20.39
N THR A 260 17.83 13.50 21.23
CA THR A 260 18.61 12.25 21.26
C THR A 260 17.75 11.08 20.77
N MET A 261 18.35 10.20 19.98
CA MET A 261 17.69 8.98 19.49
C MET A 261 17.39 7.99 20.61
N THR A 262 16.34 7.19 20.44
CA THR A 262 16.08 6.05 21.33
C THR A 262 16.93 4.88 20.88
N VAL A 263 17.71 4.31 21.82
CA VAL A 263 18.62 3.18 21.55
C VAL A 263 17.99 1.89 22.07
N ILE A 264 17.86 0.90 21.18
CA ILE A 264 17.30 -0.43 21.49
C ILE A 264 18.33 -1.48 21.11
N PRO A 265 18.78 -2.34 22.06
CA PRO A 265 19.70 -3.42 21.75
C PRO A 265 19.13 -4.38 20.70
N ILE A 266 19.95 -4.76 19.72
CA ILE A 266 19.59 -5.79 18.74
C ILE A 266 19.70 -7.16 19.40
N LYS A 267 18.57 -7.84 19.49
CA LYS A 267 18.58 -9.23 19.90
C LYS A 267 19.04 -10.11 18.74
N PRO A 268 19.97 -11.07 18.94
CA PRO A 268 20.32 -12.01 17.90
C PRO A 268 19.07 -12.73 17.39
N LEU A 269 18.87 -12.73 16.09
CA LEU A 269 17.74 -13.37 15.43
C LEU A 269 18.27 -14.35 14.39
N PRO A 270 17.57 -15.45 14.11
CA PRO A 270 17.88 -16.30 12.98
C PRO A 270 17.89 -15.48 11.69
N ALA A 271 18.79 -15.81 10.77
CA ALA A 271 18.77 -15.22 9.43
C ALA A 271 17.42 -15.47 8.78
N ALA A 272 16.94 -14.49 8.01
CA ALA A 272 15.72 -14.66 7.25
C ALA A 272 15.94 -15.74 6.18
N ASP A 273 14.96 -16.62 6.00
CA ASP A 273 14.92 -17.53 4.85
C ASP A 273 14.51 -16.71 3.62
N ILE A 274 15.41 -16.59 2.63
CA ILE A 274 15.23 -15.76 1.47
C ILE A 274 15.42 -16.59 0.20
N THR A 275 14.36 -16.72 -0.59
CA THR A 275 14.45 -17.32 -1.91
C THR A 275 14.46 -16.22 -2.98
N VAL A 276 15.29 -16.34 -4.01
CA VAL A 276 15.35 -15.37 -5.12
C VAL A 276 15.03 -16.06 -6.42
N ALA A 277 14.22 -15.40 -7.25
CA ALA A 277 13.86 -15.88 -8.59
C ALA A 277 13.91 -14.71 -9.59
N ALA A 278 14.38 -14.99 -10.81
CA ALA A 278 14.29 -14.04 -11.91
C ALA A 278 12.83 -13.85 -12.33
N LEU A 279 12.46 -12.63 -12.70
CA LEU A 279 11.20 -12.36 -13.36
C LEU A 279 11.30 -12.72 -14.87
N PRO A 280 10.16 -12.92 -15.53
CA PRO A 280 10.14 -13.12 -16.98
C PRO A 280 10.84 -11.97 -17.73
N PRO A 281 11.43 -12.25 -18.91
CA PRO A 281 12.19 -11.25 -19.69
C PRO A 281 11.42 -9.95 -19.99
N SER A 282 10.10 -10.03 -20.10
CA SER A 282 9.24 -8.87 -20.35
C SER A 282 9.13 -7.89 -19.16
N ALA A 283 9.66 -8.24 -17.98
CA ALA A 283 9.52 -7.42 -16.77
C ALA A 283 10.12 -6.01 -16.95
N GLY A 284 11.23 -5.87 -17.66
CA GLY A 284 11.83 -4.58 -17.97
C GLY A 284 10.91 -3.62 -18.72
N ASP A 285 10.10 -4.14 -19.63
CA ASP A 285 9.18 -3.34 -20.47
C ASP A 285 7.76 -3.21 -19.88
N LEU A 286 7.30 -4.18 -19.09
CA LEU A 286 5.87 -4.36 -18.76
C LEU A 286 5.52 -4.43 -17.28
N LEU A 287 6.48 -4.58 -16.37
CA LEU A 287 6.17 -4.70 -14.93
C LEU A 287 5.45 -3.45 -14.42
N LEU A 288 5.96 -2.25 -14.74
CA LEU A 288 5.35 -0.99 -14.31
C LEU A 288 3.97 -0.79 -14.92
N ASP A 289 3.77 -1.16 -16.19
CA ASP A 289 2.43 -1.17 -16.81
C ASP A 289 1.47 -2.11 -16.08
N SER A 290 1.94 -3.32 -15.72
CA SER A 290 1.15 -4.28 -14.93
C SER A 290 0.70 -3.70 -13.59
N LEU A 291 1.59 -2.96 -12.92
CA LEU A 291 1.29 -2.29 -11.64
C LEU A 291 0.36 -1.09 -11.82
N HIS A 292 0.49 -0.34 -12.91
CA HIS A 292 -0.43 0.72 -13.27
C HIS A 292 -1.87 0.20 -13.45
N LEU A 293 -2.04 -0.91 -14.17
CA LEU A 293 -3.34 -1.53 -14.41
C LEU A 293 -4.08 -1.96 -13.14
N MET A 294 -3.35 -2.23 -12.04
CA MET A 294 -3.98 -2.55 -10.74
C MET A 294 -4.81 -1.39 -10.17
N ARG A 295 -4.61 -0.16 -10.65
CA ARG A 295 -5.45 1.00 -10.28
C ARG A 295 -6.88 0.88 -10.84
N GLY A 296 -7.07 0.08 -11.88
CA GLY A 296 -8.29 0.08 -12.69
C GLY A 296 -8.44 1.39 -13.49
N ARG A 297 -9.57 1.55 -14.16
CA ARG A 297 -9.91 2.78 -14.90
C ARG A 297 -10.32 3.89 -13.93
N ARG A 298 -9.66 5.06 -14.01
CA ARG A 298 -9.87 6.21 -13.12
C ARG A 298 -10.23 7.50 -13.87
N GLY A 299 -11.16 7.41 -14.82
CA GLY A 299 -11.65 8.56 -15.57
C GLY A 299 -10.92 8.82 -16.89
N GLU A 300 -10.05 7.91 -17.33
CA GLU A 300 -9.45 7.95 -18.65
C GLU A 300 -10.54 7.97 -19.72
N SER A 301 -10.40 8.89 -20.69
CA SER A 301 -11.23 8.91 -21.89
C SER A 301 -11.04 7.64 -22.72
N ASP A 302 -12.00 7.32 -23.58
CA ASP A 302 -11.89 6.14 -24.45
C ASP A 302 -10.65 6.21 -25.37
N GLY A 303 -10.25 7.43 -25.80
CA GLY A 303 -9.03 7.63 -26.56
C GLY A 303 -7.76 7.31 -25.79
N GLN A 304 -7.69 7.73 -24.51
CA GLN A 304 -6.57 7.39 -23.63
C GLN A 304 -6.53 5.88 -23.34
N ALA A 305 -7.66 5.26 -23.03
CA ALA A 305 -7.79 3.83 -22.82
C ALA A 305 -7.31 3.02 -24.05
N ALA A 306 -7.73 3.41 -25.25
CA ALA A 306 -7.27 2.79 -26.51
C ALA A 306 -5.77 3.00 -26.74
N GLY A 307 -5.24 4.16 -26.37
CA GLY A 307 -3.81 4.47 -26.41
C GLY A 307 -2.99 3.56 -25.53
N TYR A 308 -3.40 3.38 -24.26
CA TYR A 308 -2.76 2.46 -23.30
C TYR A 308 -2.79 1.01 -23.81
N LEU A 309 -3.95 0.54 -24.25
CA LEU A 309 -4.09 -0.81 -24.76
C LEU A 309 -3.17 -1.09 -25.96
N LYS A 310 -3.09 -0.14 -26.90
CA LYS A 310 -2.19 -0.21 -28.07
C LYS A 310 -0.71 -0.23 -27.64
N ALA A 311 -0.32 0.61 -26.68
CA ALA A 311 1.06 0.68 -26.19
C ALA A 311 1.48 -0.62 -25.52
N ILE A 312 0.65 -1.16 -24.62
CA ILE A 312 0.89 -2.44 -23.95
C ILE A 312 0.92 -3.59 -24.97
N GLY A 313 0.00 -3.62 -25.93
CA GLY A 313 0.01 -4.62 -27.01
C GLY A 313 1.31 -4.61 -27.83
N LYS A 314 1.83 -3.42 -28.16
CA LYS A 314 3.12 -3.28 -28.85
C LYS A 314 4.30 -3.78 -28.03
N LYS A 315 4.32 -3.52 -26.72
CA LYS A 315 5.36 -4.03 -25.80
C LYS A 315 5.26 -5.56 -25.68
N ALA A 316 4.06 -6.10 -25.42
CA ALA A 316 3.83 -7.53 -25.23
C ALA A 316 4.20 -8.35 -26.47
N ALA A 317 3.98 -7.81 -27.68
CA ALA A 317 4.33 -8.48 -28.94
C ALA A 317 5.83 -8.75 -29.11
N LYS A 318 6.71 -8.09 -28.36
CA LYS A 318 8.15 -8.36 -28.37
C LYS A 318 8.51 -9.65 -27.61
N TYR A 319 7.58 -10.16 -26.78
CA TYR A 319 7.82 -11.28 -25.87
C TYR A 319 6.77 -12.39 -26.06
N PRO A 320 6.77 -13.06 -27.22
CA PRO A 320 5.80 -14.12 -27.50
C PRO A 320 5.98 -15.28 -26.51
N GLY A 321 4.89 -15.71 -25.89
CA GLY A 321 4.89 -16.79 -24.91
C GLY A 321 5.33 -16.41 -23.49
N ASP A 322 5.78 -15.18 -23.27
CA ASP A 322 6.17 -14.70 -21.93
C ASP A 322 4.94 -14.53 -21.03
N PRO A 323 4.90 -15.19 -19.85
CA PRO A 323 3.71 -15.20 -19.01
C PRO A 323 3.36 -13.82 -18.44
N LEU A 324 4.35 -12.98 -18.14
CA LEU A 324 4.08 -11.62 -17.67
C LEU A 324 3.54 -10.74 -18.79
N ALA A 325 4.07 -10.86 -20.00
CA ALA A 325 3.59 -10.12 -21.16
C ALA A 325 2.13 -10.48 -21.49
N ILE A 326 1.80 -11.78 -21.51
CA ILE A 326 0.44 -12.28 -21.74
C ILE A 326 -0.49 -11.78 -20.63
N ARG A 327 -0.09 -11.92 -19.38
CA ARG A 327 -0.88 -11.47 -18.22
C ARG A 327 -1.13 -9.96 -18.22
N THR A 328 -0.12 -9.17 -18.55
CA THR A 328 -0.24 -7.70 -18.61
C THR A 328 -1.17 -7.27 -19.74
N LEU A 329 -1.05 -7.88 -20.93
CA LEU A 329 -1.95 -7.60 -22.03
C LEU A 329 -3.40 -8.03 -21.73
N ALA A 330 -3.58 -9.18 -21.08
CA ALA A 330 -4.89 -9.65 -20.65
C ALA A 330 -5.50 -8.69 -19.60
N HIS A 331 -4.70 -8.19 -18.66
CA HIS A 331 -5.16 -7.20 -17.69
C HIS A 331 -5.56 -5.89 -18.38
N ALA A 332 -4.77 -5.42 -19.35
CA ALA A 332 -5.13 -4.24 -20.14
C ALA A 332 -6.44 -4.44 -20.93
N GLN A 333 -6.67 -5.62 -21.49
CA GLN A 333 -7.93 -5.97 -22.15
C GLN A 333 -9.11 -5.97 -21.16
N GLN A 334 -8.90 -6.47 -19.95
CA GLN A 334 -9.92 -6.50 -18.90
C GLN A 334 -10.30 -5.08 -18.43
N VAL A 335 -9.33 -4.16 -18.32
CA VAL A 335 -9.55 -2.78 -17.82
C VAL A 335 -10.06 -1.85 -18.91
N PHE A 336 -9.44 -1.90 -20.09
CA PHE A 336 -9.62 -0.93 -21.18
C PHE A 336 -10.21 -1.52 -22.47
N GLY A 337 -10.18 -2.83 -22.64
CA GLY A 337 -10.53 -3.49 -23.88
C GLY A 337 -11.68 -4.47 -23.76
N ASP A 338 -11.51 -5.68 -24.29
CA ASP A 338 -12.50 -6.74 -24.33
C ASP A 338 -12.16 -7.86 -23.32
N PRO A 339 -13.01 -8.09 -22.29
CA PRO A 339 -12.82 -9.18 -21.35
C PRO A 339 -12.76 -10.58 -22.00
N SER A 340 -13.42 -10.79 -23.16
CA SER A 340 -13.35 -12.08 -23.85
C SER A 340 -11.94 -12.33 -24.39
N VAL A 341 -11.30 -11.31 -24.92
CA VAL A 341 -9.88 -11.40 -25.35
C VAL A 341 -8.97 -11.67 -24.16
N ALA A 342 -9.25 -11.03 -23.00
CA ALA A 342 -8.49 -11.30 -21.79
C ALA A 342 -8.60 -12.76 -21.33
N VAL A 343 -9.80 -13.36 -21.40
CA VAL A 343 -10.02 -14.77 -21.07
C VAL A 343 -9.19 -15.68 -22.00
N GLU A 344 -9.21 -15.45 -23.30
CA GLU A 344 -8.45 -16.29 -24.25
C GLU A 344 -6.94 -16.15 -24.04
N LEU A 345 -6.43 -14.95 -23.81
CA LEU A 345 -5.03 -14.71 -23.49
C LEU A 345 -4.60 -15.47 -22.23
N LEU A 346 -5.38 -15.38 -21.15
CA LEU A 346 -5.04 -16.03 -19.86
C LEU A 346 -5.10 -17.56 -19.95
N LYS A 347 -5.93 -18.11 -20.82
CA LYS A 347 -6.03 -19.54 -21.07
C LYS A 347 -4.92 -20.06 -22.00
N SER A 348 -4.34 -19.21 -22.82
CA SER A 348 -3.33 -19.62 -23.82
C SER A 348 -1.94 -19.90 -23.23
N ALA A 349 -1.67 -19.51 -21.97
CA ALA A 349 -0.38 -19.65 -21.34
C ALA A 349 -0.43 -20.60 -20.14
N ASP A 350 0.10 -21.82 -20.29
CA ASP A 350 0.11 -22.84 -19.23
C ASP A 350 0.76 -22.35 -17.93
N ALA A 351 1.79 -21.53 -18.02
CA ALA A 351 2.45 -20.94 -16.85
C ALA A 351 1.50 -20.14 -15.96
N LEU A 352 0.43 -19.54 -16.51
CA LEU A 352 -0.57 -18.79 -15.76
C LEU A 352 -1.55 -19.69 -14.98
N ASN A 353 -1.55 -21.00 -15.25
CA ASN A 353 -2.31 -21.96 -14.44
C ASN A 353 -1.75 -22.10 -13.00
N ALA A 354 -0.46 -21.82 -12.80
CA ALA A 354 0.21 -21.82 -11.51
C ALA A 354 0.43 -20.39 -10.93
N ASP A 355 -0.10 -19.35 -11.58
CA ASP A 355 -0.02 -17.95 -11.12
C ASP A 355 -1.32 -17.54 -10.41
N PRO A 356 -1.31 -17.30 -9.09
CA PRO A 356 -2.51 -16.87 -8.35
C PRO A 356 -3.13 -15.60 -8.94
N TYR A 357 -2.30 -14.63 -9.34
CA TYR A 357 -2.78 -13.39 -9.95
C TYR A 357 -3.35 -13.60 -11.35
N GLY A 358 -2.74 -14.48 -12.15
CA GLY A 358 -3.27 -14.88 -13.44
C GLY A 358 -4.64 -15.55 -13.33
N GLN A 359 -4.83 -16.45 -12.35
CA GLN A 359 -6.13 -17.06 -12.06
C GLN A 359 -7.17 -16.06 -11.53
N TYR A 360 -6.75 -15.09 -10.71
CA TYR A 360 -7.61 -14.00 -10.27
C TYR A 360 -8.09 -13.15 -11.46
N LEU A 361 -7.18 -12.73 -12.35
CA LEU A 361 -7.53 -11.97 -13.55
C LEU A 361 -8.46 -12.76 -14.48
N LEU A 362 -8.25 -14.07 -14.63
CA LEU A 362 -9.14 -14.94 -15.39
C LEU A 362 -10.56 -14.92 -14.80
N GLY A 363 -10.68 -15.00 -13.47
CA GLY A 363 -11.97 -14.90 -12.78
C GLY A 363 -12.67 -13.56 -13.01
N VAL A 364 -11.93 -12.45 -12.84
CA VAL A 364 -12.48 -11.10 -13.05
C VAL A 364 -12.85 -10.86 -14.51
N SER A 365 -12.05 -11.37 -15.46
CA SER A 365 -12.34 -11.27 -16.89
C SER A 365 -13.61 -12.02 -17.28
N TRP A 366 -13.85 -13.21 -16.73
CA TRP A 366 -15.09 -13.94 -16.93
C TRP A 366 -16.31 -13.14 -16.44
N PHE A 367 -16.25 -12.50 -15.28
CA PHE A 367 -17.36 -11.65 -14.83
C PHE A 367 -17.56 -10.44 -15.77
N GLY A 368 -16.48 -9.91 -16.33
CA GLY A 368 -16.57 -8.89 -17.38
C GLY A 368 -17.29 -9.36 -18.63
N VAL A 369 -17.03 -10.62 -19.06
CA VAL A 369 -17.76 -11.26 -20.17
C VAL A 369 -19.25 -11.33 -19.89
N GLY A 370 -19.66 -11.89 -18.74
CA GLY A 370 -21.06 -12.01 -18.37
C GLY A 370 -21.76 -10.66 -18.24
N LYS A 371 -21.06 -9.59 -17.80
CA LYS A 371 -21.61 -8.24 -17.74
C LYS A 371 -21.85 -7.64 -19.13
N ARG A 372 -21.02 -7.98 -20.12
CA ARG A 372 -21.17 -7.49 -21.52
C ARG A 372 -22.15 -8.30 -22.34
N ASP A 373 -22.18 -9.60 -22.10
CA ASP A 373 -23.03 -10.55 -22.82
C ASP A 373 -23.90 -11.32 -21.83
N PRO A 374 -25.16 -10.88 -21.59
CA PRO A 374 -26.08 -11.54 -20.69
C PRO A 374 -26.37 -13.01 -21.06
N ALA A 375 -26.25 -13.40 -22.34
CA ALA A 375 -26.45 -14.79 -22.75
C ALA A 375 -25.35 -15.73 -22.20
N ARG A 376 -24.20 -15.19 -21.86
CA ARG A 376 -23.06 -15.91 -21.24
C ARG A 376 -22.98 -15.78 -19.73
N LEU A 377 -23.94 -15.15 -19.08
CA LEU A 377 -23.86 -14.86 -17.65
C LEU A 377 -23.66 -16.11 -16.79
N THR A 378 -24.39 -17.19 -17.08
CA THR A 378 -24.30 -18.46 -16.32
C THR A 378 -22.94 -19.13 -16.50
N GLU A 379 -22.42 -19.19 -17.74
CA GLU A 379 -21.08 -19.69 -18.04
C GLU A 379 -20.03 -18.85 -17.33
N ALA A 380 -20.12 -17.54 -17.47
CA ALA A 380 -19.18 -16.58 -16.91
C ALA A 380 -19.14 -16.65 -15.36
N ALA A 381 -20.27 -16.79 -14.70
CA ALA A 381 -20.34 -16.97 -13.26
C ALA A 381 -19.67 -18.28 -12.81
N SER A 382 -19.93 -19.38 -13.52
CA SER A 382 -19.32 -20.69 -13.23
C SER A 382 -17.80 -20.67 -13.42
N GLU A 383 -17.33 -20.23 -14.57
CA GLU A 383 -15.90 -20.23 -14.91
C GLU A 383 -15.13 -19.20 -14.07
N GLY A 384 -15.72 -18.03 -13.82
CA GLY A 384 -15.15 -17.02 -12.95
C GLY A 384 -14.96 -17.53 -11.52
N LYS A 385 -15.97 -18.20 -10.97
CA LYS A 385 -15.88 -18.83 -9.63
C LYS A 385 -14.78 -19.89 -9.56
N LYS A 386 -14.68 -20.78 -10.59
CA LYS A 386 -13.66 -21.81 -10.64
C LYS A 386 -12.24 -21.22 -10.71
N ALA A 387 -12.04 -20.13 -11.47
CA ALA A 387 -10.76 -19.45 -11.58
C ALA A 387 -10.34 -18.83 -10.24
N LEU A 388 -11.26 -18.13 -9.54
CA LEU A 388 -11.00 -17.58 -8.21
C LEU A 388 -10.69 -18.68 -7.17
N ALA A 389 -11.41 -19.81 -7.22
CA ALA A 389 -11.12 -20.95 -6.34
C ALA A 389 -9.71 -21.53 -6.61
N ARG A 390 -9.25 -21.57 -7.88
CA ARG A 390 -7.87 -21.97 -8.21
C ARG A 390 -6.85 -20.97 -7.67
N ALA A 391 -7.11 -19.65 -7.80
CA ALA A 391 -6.26 -18.63 -7.22
C ALA A 391 -6.05 -18.83 -5.72
N LEU A 392 -7.13 -19.10 -4.97
CA LEU A 392 -7.10 -19.35 -3.53
C LEU A 392 -6.42 -20.68 -3.16
N LYS A 393 -6.52 -21.69 -4.03
CA LYS A 393 -5.79 -22.95 -3.84
C LYS A 393 -4.28 -22.76 -3.99
N LEU A 394 -3.86 -21.89 -4.91
CA LEU A 394 -2.45 -21.56 -5.17
C LEU A 394 -1.87 -20.65 -4.06
N ASP A 395 -2.64 -19.68 -3.61
CA ASP A 395 -2.28 -18.79 -2.51
C ASP A 395 -3.51 -18.53 -1.60
N PRO A 396 -3.63 -19.27 -0.48
CA PRO A 396 -4.74 -19.07 0.47
C PRO A 396 -4.75 -17.70 1.14
N THR A 397 -3.64 -16.96 1.09
CA THR A 397 -3.54 -15.60 1.68
C THR A 397 -3.84 -14.50 0.67
N PHE A 398 -4.15 -14.84 -0.57
CA PHE A 398 -4.44 -13.87 -1.62
C PHE A 398 -5.85 -13.28 -1.48
N TYR A 399 -5.96 -12.32 -0.54
CA TYR A 399 -7.25 -11.69 -0.17
C TYR A 399 -8.03 -11.09 -1.35
N PRO A 400 -7.42 -10.56 -2.46
CA PRO A 400 -8.20 -10.06 -3.59
C PRO A 400 -9.07 -11.14 -4.23
N ALA A 401 -8.55 -12.37 -4.35
CA ALA A 401 -9.33 -13.48 -4.86
C ALA A 401 -10.42 -13.89 -3.88
N LEU A 402 -10.15 -13.94 -2.57
CA LEU A 402 -11.12 -14.28 -1.54
C LEU A 402 -12.27 -13.25 -1.50
N TYR A 403 -11.95 -11.98 -1.54
CA TYR A 403 -12.92 -10.89 -1.61
C TYR A 403 -13.80 -10.97 -2.88
N ARG A 404 -13.22 -11.28 -4.04
CA ARG A 404 -14.02 -11.48 -5.26
C ARG A 404 -14.82 -12.78 -5.21
N TYR A 405 -14.27 -13.83 -4.63
CA TYR A 405 -14.95 -15.11 -4.46
C TYR A 405 -16.18 -15.00 -3.56
N SER A 406 -16.14 -14.20 -2.49
CA SER A 406 -17.28 -13.98 -1.61
C SER A 406 -18.54 -13.51 -2.37
N ARG A 407 -18.34 -12.70 -3.43
CA ARG A 407 -19.42 -12.19 -4.29
C ARG A 407 -20.02 -13.24 -5.24
N THR A 408 -19.45 -14.45 -5.30
CA THR A 408 -19.96 -15.59 -6.08
C THR A 408 -20.76 -16.59 -5.23
N LEU A 409 -20.81 -16.35 -3.93
CA LEU A 409 -21.52 -17.18 -2.98
C LEU A 409 -22.98 -16.72 -2.84
N PRO A 410 -23.91 -17.60 -2.41
CA PRO A 410 -25.29 -17.23 -2.20
C PRO A 410 -25.40 -16.06 -1.20
N GLU A 411 -26.13 -15.02 -1.58
CA GLU A 411 -26.33 -13.85 -0.74
C GLU A 411 -26.94 -14.23 0.61
N GLY A 412 -26.44 -13.63 1.70
CA GLY A 412 -26.88 -13.91 3.07
C GLY A 412 -26.41 -15.24 3.66
N SER A 413 -25.63 -16.06 2.92
CA SER A 413 -25.07 -17.30 3.46
C SER A 413 -23.95 -17.03 4.48
N ASP A 414 -23.71 -17.98 5.39
CA ASP A 414 -22.58 -17.93 6.32
C ASP A 414 -21.24 -17.88 5.57
N ALA A 415 -21.14 -18.59 4.46
CA ALA A 415 -19.95 -18.62 3.64
C ALA A 415 -19.57 -17.24 3.06
N VAL A 416 -20.52 -16.34 2.76
CA VAL A 416 -20.24 -14.96 2.36
C VAL A 416 -19.59 -14.21 3.52
N LEU A 417 -20.20 -14.31 4.70
CA LEU A 417 -19.70 -13.63 5.89
C LEU A 417 -18.29 -14.11 6.26
N ASP A 418 -18.08 -15.42 6.31
CA ASP A 418 -16.79 -16.02 6.61
C ASP A 418 -15.71 -15.55 5.62
N ALA A 419 -16.00 -15.55 4.33
CA ALA A 419 -15.06 -15.10 3.30
C ALA A 419 -14.73 -13.60 3.43
N LEU A 420 -15.71 -12.75 3.74
CA LEU A 420 -15.48 -11.31 3.92
C LEU A 420 -14.70 -11.01 5.21
N VAL A 421 -15.03 -11.68 6.32
CA VAL A 421 -14.29 -11.54 7.58
C VAL A 421 -12.85 -12.02 7.41
N GLN A 422 -12.64 -13.16 6.78
CA GLN A 422 -11.29 -13.68 6.49
C GLN A 422 -10.50 -12.71 5.60
N ALA A 423 -11.11 -12.19 4.53
CA ALA A 423 -10.46 -11.21 3.66
C ALA A 423 -10.11 -9.91 4.42
N HIS A 424 -10.99 -9.46 5.33
CA HIS A 424 -10.71 -8.32 6.20
C HIS A 424 -9.55 -8.58 7.17
N LEU A 425 -9.49 -9.76 7.79
CA LEU A 425 -8.37 -10.12 8.68
C LEU A 425 -7.03 -10.15 7.95
N MET A 426 -7.01 -10.57 6.68
CA MET A 426 -5.81 -10.55 5.84
C MET A 426 -5.41 -9.14 5.40
N ALA A 427 -6.38 -8.25 5.22
CA ALA A 427 -6.17 -6.88 4.72
C ALA A 427 -7.07 -5.87 5.45
N PRO A 428 -6.85 -5.63 6.77
CA PRO A 428 -7.69 -4.76 7.59
C PRO A 428 -7.67 -3.28 7.15
N GLN A 429 -6.67 -2.89 6.37
CA GLN A 429 -6.52 -1.56 5.78
C GLN A 429 -7.39 -1.33 4.53
N VAL A 430 -8.10 -2.34 4.05
CA VAL A 430 -8.99 -2.20 2.88
C VAL A 430 -10.42 -1.94 3.36
N ASP A 431 -10.77 -0.67 3.49
CA ASP A 431 -12.06 -0.22 4.03
C ASP A 431 -13.26 -0.82 3.31
N GLN A 432 -13.18 -0.99 1.98
CA GLN A 432 -14.26 -1.60 1.21
C GLN A 432 -14.60 -3.02 1.67
N ILE A 433 -13.58 -3.82 2.03
CA ILE A 433 -13.80 -5.19 2.54
C ILE A 433 -14.47 -5.13 3.92
N ARG A 434 -14.04 -4.22 4.79
CA ARG A 434 -14.65 -3.99 6.10
C ARG A 434 -16.12 -3.58 5.96
N VAL A 435 -16.42 -2.62 5.09
CA VAL A 435 -17.78 -2.15 4.81
C VAL A 435 -18.67 -3.31 4.34
N ASP A 436 -18.21 -4.10 3.36
CA ASP A 436 -18.97 -5.23 2.84
C ASP A 436 -19.19 -6.32 3.91
N ALA A 437 -18.21 -6.58 4.78
CA ALA A 437 -18.36 -7.50 5.91
C ALA A 437 -19.42 -7.00 6.91
N VAL A 438 -19.43 -5.70 7.20
CA VAL A 438 -20.43 -5.09 8.10
C VAL A 438 -21.84 -5.16 7.49
N ILE A 439 -21.99 -4.89 6.21
CA ILE A 439 -23.25 -5.05 5.50
C ILE A 439 -23.75 -6.50 5.62
N ALA A 440 -22.87 -7.49 5.45
CA ALA A 440 -23.22 -8.90 5.62
C ALA A 440 -23.66 -9.24 7.06
N LEU A 441 -22.97 -8.71 8.07
CA LEU A 441 -23.34 -8.85 9.49
C LEU A 441 -24.72 -8.25 9.78
N LEU A 442 -24.99 -7.02 9.30
CA LEU A 442 -26.29 -6.35 9.49
C LEU A 442 -27.44 -7.12 8.83
N ARG A 443 -27.22 -7.70 7.64
CA ARG A 443 -28.22 -8.53 6.95
C ARG A 443 -28.53 -9.82 7.71
N LYS A 444 -27.60 -10.30 8.53
CA LYS A 444 -27.79 -11.46 9.41
C LYS A 444 -28.38 -11.12 10.79
N GLY A 445 -28.52 -9.83 11.10
CA GLY A 445 -28.97 -9.40 12.44
C GLY A 445 -27.84 -9.41 13.51
N GLU A 446 -26.59 -9.58 13.09
CA GLU A 446 -25.40 -9.57 13.96
C GLU A 446 -24.97 -8.14 14.28
N TYR A 447 -25.87 -7.38 14.90
CA TYR A 447 -25.73 -5.93 15.08
C TYR A 447 -24.55 -5.53 15.96
N ASP A 448 -24.28 -6.28 17.03
CA ASP A 448 -23.21 -5.96 17.98
C ASP A 448 -21.83 -6.20 17.32
N SER A 449 -21.70 -7.29 16.55
CA SER A 449 -20.49 -7.58 15.74
C SER A 449 -20.29 -6.52 14.65
N ALA A 450 -21.37 -6.11 13.97
CA ALA A 450 -21.34 -5.05 12.97
C ALA A 450 -20.87 -3.71 13.55
N ALA A 451 -21.43 -3.31 14.70
CA ALA A 451 -21.04 -2.09 15.40
C ALA A 451 -19.56 -2.11 15.81
N ALA A 452 -19.09 -3.23 16.37
CA ALA A 452 -17.68 -3.38 16.76
C ALA A 452 -16.73 -3.30 15.55
N LEU A 453 -17.07 -3.97 14.43
CA LEU A 453 -16.22 -4.02 13.25
C LEU A 453 -16.14 -2.67 12.53
N ILE A 454 -17.26 -1.91 12.45
CA ILE A 454 -17.30 -0.65 11.72
C ILE A 454 -16.77 0.54 12.53
N LYS A 455 -16.80 0.45 13.86
CA LYS A 455 -16.45 1.54 14.76
C LYS A 455 -15.11 2.22 14.42
N PRO A 456 -14.00 1.50 14.17
CA PRO A 456 -12.72 2.13 13.86
C PRO A 456 -12.76 3.02 12.61
N LEU A 457 -13.51 2.64 11.59
CA LEU A 457 -13.66 3.41 10.35
C LEU A 457 -14.64 4.57 10.54
N ALA A 458 -15.76 4.34 11.22
CA ALA A 458 -16.76 5.38 11.48
C ALA A 458 -16.20 6.55 12.32
N GLN A 459 -15.18 6.29 13.14
CA GLN A 459 -14.48 7.26 13.97
C GLN A 459 -13.16 7.76 13.35
N SER A 460 -12.93 7.49 12.06
CA SER A 460 -11.76 8.00 11.36
C SER A 460 -11.75 9.54 11.35
N PRO A 461 -10.62 10.17 11.65
CA PRO A 461 -10.48 11.62 11.56
C PRO A 461 -10.41 12.15 10.12
N HIS A 462 -10.40 11.26 9.12
CA HIS A 462 -10.30 11.60 7.69
C HIS A 462 -11.68 11.52 7.03
N PRO A 463 -12.37 12.66 6.81
CA PRO A 463 -13.72 12.67 6.24
C PRO A 463 -13.67 12.33 4.74
N ASP A 464 -13.98 11.09 4.41
CA ASP A 464 -14.18 10.63 3.03
C ASP A 464 -15.50 9.85 2.90
N LEU A 465 -15.78 9.35 1.68
CA LEU A 465 -17.00 8.61 1.42
C LEU A 465 -17.07 7.30 2.21
N ASN A 466 -15.96 6.59 2.41
CA ASN A 466 -15.94 5.35 3.17
C ASN A 466 -16.26 5.61 4.66
N VAL A 467 -15.71 6.68 5.22
CA VAL A 467 -16.01 7.12 6.59
C VAL A 467 -17.47 7.51 6.73
N ALA A 468 -18.03 8.26 5.79
CA ALA A 468 -19.46 8.63 5.82
C ALA A 468 -20.36 7.39 5.72
N VAL A 469 -20.03 6.42 4.86
CA VAL A 469 -20.72 5.12 4.78
C VAL A 469 -20.60 4.37 6.11
N ALA A 470 -19.41 4.35 6.71
CA ALA A 470 -19.19 3.68 7.98
C ALA A 470 -20.01 4.29 9.13
N GLN A 471 -20.16 5.60 9.16
CA GLN A 471 -20.99 6.31 10.13
C GLN A 471 -22.47 5.92 9.99
N VAL A 472 -22.99 5.87 8.76
CA VAL A 472 -24.37 5.40 8.50
C VAL A 472 -24.56 3.96 8.97
N LEU A 473 -23.61 3.06 8.63
CA LEU A 473 -23.68 1.66 9.04
C LEU A 473 -23.57 1.49 10.57
N SER A 474 -22.75 2.32 11.23
CA SER A 474 -22.62 2.33 12.68
C SER A 474 -23.94 2.69 13.36
N GLU A 475 -24.64 3.74 12.88
CA GLU A 475 -25.95 4.12 13.40
C GLU A 475 -27.00 3.02 13.17
N LYS A 476 -27.02 2.39 11.98
CA LYS A 476 -27.92 1.27 11.70
C LYS A 476 -27.65 0.07 12.62
N ALA A 477 -26.38 -0.23 12.89
CA ALA A 477 -25.99 -1.27 13.83
C ALA A 477 -26.50 -0.99 15.25
N LEU A 478 -26.29 0.23 15.74
CA LEU A 478 -26.76 0.66 17.07
C LEU A 478 -28.29 0.68 17.17
N ALA A 479 -28.98 1.08 16.09
CA ALA A 479 -30.44 1.07 16.00
C ALA A 479 -31.02 -0.32 15.72
N ARG A 480 -30.18 -1.36 15.57
CA ARG A 480 -30.57 -2.74 15.20
C ARG A 480 -31.42 -2.81 13.91
N GLN A 481 -30.98 -2.08 12.89
CA GLN A 481 -31.64 -1.95 11.59
C GLN A 481 -30.85 -2.61 10.47
N ALA A 482 -31.52 -3.08 9.45
CA ALA A 482 -30.88 -3.57 8.22
C ALA A 482 -30.17 -2.43 7.47
N PRO A 483 -29.11 -2.73 6.69
CA PRO A 483 -28.28 -1.71 6.02
C PRO A 483 -29.03 -0.90 4.94
N GLY A 484 -30.14 -1.43 4.41
CA GLY A 484 -30.78 -0.89 3.21
C GLY A 484 -30.10 -1.35 1.92
N GLY A 485 -30.50 -0.77 0.79
CA GLY A 485 -29.84 -1.02 -0.51
C GLY A 485 -28.61 -0.15 -0.71
N ASP A 486 -27.63 -0.65 -1.47
CA ASP A 486 -26.34 0.02 -1.69
C ASP A 486 -26.49 1.46 -2.21
N GLN A 487 -27.42 1.72 -3.12
CA GLN A 487 -27.66 3.05 -3.66
C GLN A 487 -28.18 4.03 -2.60
N ALA A 488 -29.09 3.59 -1.74
CA ALA A 488 -29.62 4.41 -0.66
C ALA A 488 -28.54 4.72 0.38
N LEU A 489 -27.70 3.74 0.72
CA LEU A 489 -26.57 3.89 1.64
C LEU A 489 -25.56 4.93 1.11
N ILE A 490 -25.19 4.84 -0.17
CA ILE A 490 -24.26 5.79 -0.79
C ILE A 490 -24.87 7.19 -0.87
N ALA A 491 -26.16 7.31 -1.21
CA ALA A 491 -26.84 8.61 -1.26
C ALA A 491 -26.90 9.28 0.12
N GLU A 492 -27.21 8.52 1.17
CA GLU A 492 -27.22 9.02 2.56
C GLU A 492 -25.82 9.49 2.99
N ALA A 493 -24.78 8.70 2.68
CA ALA A 493 -23.38 9.04 2.99
C ALA A 493 -22.91 10.32 2.27
N ARG A 494 -23.25 10.48 0.98
CA ARG A 494 -22.93 11.70 0.22
C ARG A 494 -23.61 12.93 0.80
N GLY A 495 -24.90 12.84 1.17
CA GLY A 495 -25.61 13.94 1.82
C GLY A 495 -24.98 14.38 3.15
N ARG A 496 -24.32 13.46 3.88
CA ARG A 496 -23.53 13.80 5.09
C ARG A 496 -22.27 14.59 4.76
N LEU A 497 -21.51 14.13 3.76
CA LEU A 497 -20.30 14.83 3.35
C LEU A 497 -20.59 16.26 2.86
N GLU A 498 -21.67 16.44 2.09
CA GLU A 498 -22.09 17.77 1.63
C GLU A 498 -22.45 18.69 2.80
N LYS A 499 -23.16 18.17 3.81
CA LYS A 499 -23.46 18.95 5.02
C LYS A 499 -22.20 19.33 5.80
N LEU A 500 -21.24 18.39 5.95
CA LEU A 500 -19.97 18.68 6.62
C LEU A 500 -19.15 19.74 5.87
N ALA A 501 -19.12 19.68 4.52
CA ALA A 501 -18.44 20.66 3.69
C ALA A 501 -19.09 22.06 3.77
N SER A 502 -20.42 22.15 3.96
CA SER A 502 -21.15 23.41 4.07
C SER A 502 -21.03 24.09 5.44
N VAL A 503 -20.57 23.38 6.47
CA VAL A 503 -20.41 23.87 7.85
C VAL A 503 -18.98 24.36 8.13
N LYS A 504 -17.99 24.01 7.30
CA LYS A 504 -16.63 24.59 7.41
C LYS A 504 -16.65 26.00 6.85
N PRO A 505 -16.30 27.04 7.67
CA PRO A 505 -16.26 28.43 7.26
C PRO A 505 -15.15 28.72 6.26
#